data_55ffb85c32ad6b171a702bcb75221b22
#
_entry.id   55ffb85c32ad6b171a702bcb75221b22
#
_cell.length_a   1.000
_cell.length_b   1.000
_cell.length_c   1.000
_cell.angle_alpha   90.00
_cell.angle_beta   90.00
_cell.angle_gamma   90.00
#
_symmetry.space_group_name_H-M   'P 1'
#
loop_
_entity.id
_entity.type
_entity.pdbx_description
1 polymer ?
#
loop_
_entity_poly.entity_id
_entity_poly.type
_entity_poly.pdbx_seq_one_letter_code
_entity_poly.pdbx_strand_id
1 'polypeptide(L)'
;MANRFILNETSYHGAGAVAEIATEVKQRGYKKAFVCSDPDLVKFGVTKKVLDVLEKDSLDYELYSNIKPNPTIENVQTGVETFKKSGADYLIAIGGGSSMDTAKAIGIIINNPDFADVVSLEGVAETKNKSVPILAVPTTAGTAAEVTINYVITDAQKNRKMVCVDPKDIPVVAFVDPDMMSSMPKGLTAATGMDALTHAIEGYITAGAWELSDMFHLKAIEIISRSLRGAVDNTPEGREGMALGQYVAGMGFSNVGLGIVHSMAHPLGALYDTPHGIANAIILPTVMEYNAEATGEKYRDIAKAMGVEGTENMSQKEYRKAAVDAVKQLSKDVGIPDDLKEIVKREDIPFLAQSAYDDACRPGNPKETSVEDITKLYESLI
;
A
#
# COMPACT_ATOMS: atom_id res chain seq x y z
N MET A 1 -16.52 -10.66 -19.58
CA MET A 1 -16.96 -9.76 -18.48
C MET A 1 -16.34 -8.38 -18.71
N ALA A 2 -17.01 -7.31 -18.30
CA ALA A 2 -16.40 -5.98 -18.37
C ALA A 2 -15.44 -5.79 -17.22
N ASN A 3 -14.25 -5.26 -17.51
CA ASN A 3 -13.28 -4.86 -16.48
C ASN A 3 -13.67 -3.49 -15.94
N ARG A 4 -13.74 -3.35 -14.61
CA ARG A 4 -13.97 -2.07 -13.92
C ARG A 4 -12.62 -1.49 -13.49
N PHE A 5 -12.47 -0.17 -13.63
CA PHE A 5 -11.28 0.55 -13.18
C PHE A 5 -11.70 1.79 -12.38
N ILE A 6 -11.14 1.95 -11.18
CA ILE A 6 -11.50 3.02 -10.22
C ILE A 6 -10.23 3.77 -9.84
N LEU A 7 -10.31 5.10 -9.89
CA LEU A 7 -9.25 6.03 -9.51
C LEU A 7 -9.84 7.18 -8.71
N ASN A 8 -8.97 8.03 -8.14
CA ASN A 8 -9.37 9.31 -7.56
C ASN A 8 -10.08 10.19 -8.60
N GLU A 9 -10.90 11.11 -8.15
CA GLU A 9 -11.46 12.16 -9.01
C GLU A 9 -10.36 13.13 -9.47
N THR A 10 -9.40 13.44 -8.57
CA THR A 10 -8.28 14.35 -8.83
C THR A 10 -7.03 13.88 -8.08
N SER A 11 -5.86 14.12 -8.64
CA SER A 11 -4.59 13.95 -7.93
C SER A 11 -3.59 15.06 -8.31
N TYR A 12 -2.85 15.53 -7.31
CA TYR A 12 -1.79 16.51 -7.45
C TYR A 12 -0.45 15.87 -7.15
N HIS A 13 0.56 16.13 -7.97
CA HIS A 13 1.87 15.48 -7.90
C HIS A 13 3.00 16.50 -7.93
N GLY A 14 4.02 16.29 -7.10
CA GLY A 14 5.23 17.09 -7.04
C GLY A 14 5.35 17.91 -5.77
N ALA A 15 6.53 18.51 -5.58
CA ALA A 15 6.84 19.31 -4.41
C ALA A 15 5.88 20.50 -4.27
N GLY A 16 5.32 20.68 -3.07
CA GLY A 16 4.34 21.73 -2.79
C GLY A 16 2.89 21.36 -3.15
N ALA A 17 2.60 20.15 -3.61
CA ALA A 17 1.23 19.71 -3.96
C ALA A 17 0.22 19.91 -2.82
N VAL A 18 0.66 19.84 -1.56
CA VAL A 18 -0.23 20.06 -0.39
C VAL A 18 -0.84 21.46 -0.34
N ALA A 19 -0.25 22.45 -1.02
CA ALA A 19 -0.82 23.80 -1.10
C ALA A 19 -2.18 23.83 -1.80
N GLU A 20 -2.45 22.88 -2.70
CA GLU A 20 -3.72 22.76 -3.43
C GLU A 20 -4.89 22.27 -2.57
N ILE A 21 -4.64 21.81 -1.35
CA ILE A 21 -5.69 21.41 -0.41
C ILE A 21 -6.70 22.53 -0.21
N ALA A 22 -6.24 23.77 0.00
CA ALA A 22 -7.13 24.91 0.21
C ALA A 22 -8.00 25.20 -1.03
N THR A 23 -7.44 25.04 -2.22
CA THR A 23 -8.17 25.17 -3.49
C THR A 23 -9.30 24.15 -3.60
N GLU A 24 -9.00 22.86 -3.37
CA GLU A 24 -9.96 21.77 -3.44
C GLU A 24 -11.08 21.91 -2.40
N VAL A 25 -10.73 22.24 -1.15
CA VAL A 25 -11.70 22.43 -0.06
C VAL A 25 -12.70 23.54 -0.42
N LYS A 26 -12.21 24.67 -0.92
CA LYS A 26 -13.06 25.82 -1.31
C LYS A 26 -13.93 25.50 -2.51
N GLN A 27 -13.38 24.85 -3.55
CA GLN A 27 -14.13 24.49 -4.75
C GLN A 27 -15.24 23.48 -4.47
N ARG A 28 -14.98 22.53 -3.57
CA ARG A 28 -15.96 21.50 -3.17
C ARG A 28 -16.96 22.00 -2.12
N GLY A 29 -16.72 23.17 -1.53
CA GLY A 29 -17.61 23.79 -0.55
C GLY A 29 -17.58 23.10 0.82
N TYR A 30 -16.50 22.36 1.13
CA TYR A 30 -16.31 21.73 2.42
C TYR A 30 -16.07 22.77 3.52
N LYS A 31 -16.49 22.46 4.77
CA LYS A 31 -16.51 23.45 5.86
C LYS A 31 -15.53 23.14 6.97
N LYS A 32 -15.49 21.92 7.48
CA LYS A 32 -14.62 21.54 8.59
C LYS A 32 -13.97 20.17 8.33
N ALA A 33 -12.65 20.11 8.39
CA ALA A 33 -11.87 18.89 8.23
C ALA A 33 -11.84 18.05 9.51
N PHE A 34 -11.90 16.74 9.37
CA PHE A 34 -11.42 15.80 10.37
C PHE A 34 -10.05 15.28 9.94
N VAL A 35 -9.00 15.76 10.57
CA VAL A 35 -7.62 15.47 10.18
C VAL A 35 -7.14 14.23 10.91
N CYS A 36 -6.95 13.13 10.18
CA CYS A 36 -6.40 11.86 10.67
C CYS A 36 -4.89 11.82 10.46
N SER A 37 -4.11 11.78 11.53
CA SER A 37 -2.65 11.65 11.47
C SER A 37 -2.12 10.90 12.68
N ASP A 38 -1.00 10.18 12.53
CA ASP A 38 -0.42 9.48 13.66
C ASP A 38 0.33 10.42 14.61
N PRO A 39 0.53 10.03 15.89
CA PRO A 39 1.17 10.88 16.89
C PRO A 39 2.60 11.30 16.56
N ASP A 40 3.36 10.46 15.86
CA ASP A 40 4.76 10.75 15.53
C ASP A 40 4.84 11.82 14.42
N LEU A 41 3.99 11.74 13.40
CA LEU A 41 3.90 12.77 12.37
C LEU A 41 3.49 14.13 12.94
N VAL A 42 2.60 14.13 13.94
CA VAL A 42 2.24 15.35 14.68
C VAL A 42 3.44 15.87 15.47
N LYS A 43 4.08 15.01 16.24
CA LYS A 43 5.24 15.34 17.08
C LYS A 43 6.44 15.87 16.27
N PHE A 44 6.70 15.27 15.10
CA PHE A 44 7.82 15.67 14.24
C PHE A 44 7.47 16.79 13.25
N GLY A 45 6.27 17.35 13.32
CA GLY A 45 5.85 18.51 12.55
C GLY A 45 5.52 18.23 11.09
N VAL A 46 5.42 16.97 10.68
CA VAL A 46 5.02 16.62 9.31
C VAL A 46 3.56 17.01 9.06
N THR A 47 2.66 16.64 9.99
CA THR A 47 1.24 17.02 9.98
C THR A 47 1.08 18.55 9.94
N LYS A 48 1.94 19.27 10.64
CA LYS A 48 1.89 20.74 10.70
C LYS A 48 1.97 21.40 9.32
N LYS A 49 2.69 20.83 8.36
CA LYS A 49 2.78 21.38 7.00
C LYS A 49 1.39 21.50 6.36
N VAL A 50 0.51 20.56 6.59
CA VAL A 50 -0.88 20.60 6.11
C VAL A 50 -1.74 21.54 6.97
N LEU A 51 -1.58 21.47 8.31
CA LEU A 51 -2.34 22.37 9.19
C LEU A 51 -2.04 23.84 8.89
N ASP A 52 -0.79 24.19 8.57
CA ASP A 52 -0.39 25.55 8.18
C ASP A 52 -1.13 26.01 6.90
N VAL A 53 -1.39 25.10 5.95
CA VAL A 53 -2.21 25.42 4.77
C VAL A 53 -3.64 25.72 5.17
N LEU A 54 -4.24 24.92 6.06
CA LEU A 54 -5.60 25.14 6.53
C LEU A 54 -5.72 26.47 7.32
N GLU A 55 -4.80 26.71 8.24
CA GLU A 55 -4.78 27.91 9.08
C GLU A 55 -4.61 29.20 8.26
N LYS A 56 -3.69 29.18 7.28
CA LYS A 56 -3.46 30.29 6.36
C LYS A 56 -4.73 30.70 5.60
N ASP A 57 -5.54 29.75 5.24
CA ASP A 57 -6.76 29.94 4.46
C ASP A 57 -8.03 29.98 5.32
N SER A 58 -7.88 30.03 6.66
CA SER A 58 -8.96 30.07 7.66
C SER A 58 -9.96 28.93 7.49
N LEU A 59 -9.45 27.72 7.23
CA LEU A 59 -10.23 26.49 7.11
C LEU A 59 -10.27 25.77 8.46
N ASP A 60 -11.46 25.48 8.96
CA ASP A 60 -11.65 24.83 10.24
C ASP A 60 -11.26 23.35 10.20
N TYR A 61 -10.69 22.85 11.29
CA TYR A 61 -10.35 21.44 11.41
C TYR A 61 -10.45 20.92 12.86
N GLU A 62 -10.56 19.60 12.97
CA GLU A 62 -10.39 18.82 14.20
C GLU A 62 -9.28 17.81 13.99
N LEU A 63 -8.23 17.83 14.81
CA LEU A 63 -7.13 16.87 14.72
C LEU A 63 -7.43 15.61 15.52
N TYR A 64 -7.42 14.47 14.85
CA TYR A 64 -7.51 13.14 15.43
C TYR A 64 -6.19 12.39 15.26
N SER A 65 -5.47 12.17 16.36
CA SER A 65 -4.15 11.54 16.35
C SER A 65 -4.08 10.23 17.16
N ASN A 66 -5.22 9.66 17.55
CA ASN A 66 -5.26 8.34 18.18
C ASN A 66 -5.17 7.22 17.13
N ILE A 67 -4.10 7.24 16.34
CA ILE A 67 -3.83 6.26 15.29
C ILE A 67 -2.55 5.51 15.68
N LYS A 68 -2.60 4.19 15.61
CA LYS A 68 -1.46 3.30 15.89
C LYS A 68 -0.96 2.66 14.59
N PRO A 69 0.31 2.26 14.52
CA PRO A 69 0.74 1.28 13.53
C PRO A 69 -0.16 0.04 13.60
N ASN A 70 -0.54 -0.53 12.45
CA ASN A 70 -1.55 -1.60 12.39
C ASN A 70 -2.86 -1.22 13.10
N PRO A 71 -3.65 -0.28 12.53
CA PRO A 71 -4.81 0.30 13.22
C PRO A 71 -5.82 -0.78 13.62
N THR A 72 -6.36 -0.64 14.82
CA THR A 72 -7.27 -1.61 15.41
C THR A 72 -8.73 -1.21 15.25
N ILE A 73 -9.64 -2.16 15.45
CA ILE A 73 -11.08 -1.91 15.52
C ILE A 73 -11.39 -0.76 16.51
N GLU A 74 -10.74 -0.74 17.69
CA GLU A 74 -10.93 0.31 18.69
C GLU A 74 -10.52 1.70 18.19
N ASN A 75 -9.40 1.80 17.42
CA ASN A 75 -8.99 3.08 16.82
C ASN A 75 -10.07 3.62 15.88
N VAL A 76 -10.64 2.76 15.05
CA VAL A 76 -11.73 3.13 14.13
C VAL A 76 -12.98 3.57 14.91
N GLN A 77 -13.42 2.79 15.89
CA GLN A 77 -14.61 3.11 16.69
C GLN A 77 -14.47 4.45 17.41
N THR A 78 -13.33 4.68 18.06
CA THR A 78 -13.04 5.96 18.73
C THR A 78 -13.02 7.11 17.72
N GLY A 79 -12.45 6.88 16.53
CA GLY A 79 -12.44 7.86 15.45
C GLY A 79 -13.85 8.22 14.96
N VAL A 80 -14.72 7.23 14.78
CA VAL A 80 -16.13 7.44 14.38
C VAL A 80 -16.87 8.28 15.41
N GLU A 81 -16.70 7.99 16.71
CA GLU A 81 -17.32 8.77 17.79
C GLU A 81 -16.80 10.22 17.82
N THR A 82 -15.50 10.39 17.62
CA THR A 82 -14.87 11.73 17.60
C THR A 82 -15.33 12.52 16.38
N PHE A 83 -15.39 11.88 15.21
CA PHE A 83 -15.90 12.51 13.99
C PHE A 83 -17.33 13.03 14.19
N LYS A 84 -18.24 12.20 14.74
CA LYS A 84 -19.64 12.60 15.00
C LYS A 84 -19.76 13.83 15.91
N LYS A 85 -18.85 13.98 16.87
CA LYS A 85 -18.82 15.11 17.81
C LYS A 85 -18.18 16.37 17.22
N SER A 86 -17.29 16.22 16.24
CA SER A 86 -16.49 17.32 15.67
C SER A 86 -17.30 18.29 14.81
N GLY A 87 -18.39 17.81 14.21
CA GLY A 87 -19.14 18.56 13.20
C GLY A 87 -18.40 18.68 11.85
N ALA A 88 -17.37 17.86 11.61
CA ALA A 88 -16.66 17.81 10.37
C ALA A 88 -17.52 17.19 9.24
N ASP A 89 -17.28 17.62 7.99
CA ASP A 89 -18.00 17.15 6.81
C ASP A 89 -17.09 16.49 5.74
N TYR A 90 -15.77 16.48 5.99
CA TYR A 90 -14.78 15.76 5.19
C TYR A 90 -13.59 15.32 6.04
N LEU A 91 -12.78 14.39 5.50
CA LEU A 91 -11.56 13.90 6.14
C LEU A 91 -10.32 14.38 5.38
N ILE A 92 -9.25 14.64 6.12
CA ILE A 92 -7.89 14.74 5.57
C ILE A 92 -7.07 13.63 6.21
N ALA A 93 -6.62 12.66 5.43
CA ALA A 93 -5.77 11.58 5.90
C ALA A 93 -4.31 11.93 5.62
N ILE A 94 -3.50 12.12 6.67
CA ILE A 94 -2.08 12.45 6.57
C ILE A 94 -1.28 11.32 7.18
N GLY A 95 -0.49 10.60 6.36
CA GLY A 95 0.32 9.52 6.88
C GLY A 95 0.58 8.41 5.87
N GLY A 96 1.06 7.28 6.37
CA GLY A 96 1.15 6.04 5.63
C GLY A 96 -0.16 5.25 5.67
N GLY A 97 -0.09 3.95 5.36
CA GLY A 97 -1.26 3.06 5.33
C GLY A 97 -2.15 3.16 6.57
N SER A 98 -1.56 3.18 7.77
CA SER A 98 -2.35 3.20 9.02
C SER A 98 -3.28 4.40 9.16
N SER A 99 -2.81 5.60 8.80
CA SER A 99 -3.64 6.82 8.83
C SER A 99 -4.72 6.79 7.73
N MET A 100 -4.35 6.31 6.53
CA MET A 100 -5.28 6.19 5.40
C MET A 100 -6.36 5.15 5.69
N ASP A 101 -5.99 3.97 6.16
CA ASP A 101 -6.90 2.87 6.46
C ASP A 101 -7.89 3.24 7.57
N THR A 102 -7.40 3.92 8.62
CA THR A 102 -8.26 4.45 9.68
C THR A 102 -9.27 5.47 9.13
N ALA A 103 -8.83 6.40 8.29
CA ALA A 103 -9.70 7.42 7.70
C ALA A 103 -10.75 6.79 6.77
N LYS A 104 -10.39 5.81 5.95
CA LYS A 104 -11.32 5.07 5.09
C LYS A 104 -12.39 4.34 5.91
N ALA A 105 -11.98 3.60 6.95
CA ALA A 105 -12.90 2.90 7.82
C ALA A 105 -13.85 3.87 8.56
N ILE A 106 -13.35 5.00 9.07
CA ILE A 106 -14.19 6.03 9.68
C ILE A 106 -15.19 6.57 8.67
N GLY A 107 -14.71 7.02 7.51
CA GLY A 107 -15.54 7.66 6.49
C GLY A 107 -16.64 6.77 5.94
N ILE A 108 -16.36 5.48 5.72
CA ILE A 108 -17.36 4.54 5.22
C ILE A 108 -18.44 4.25 6.27
N ILE A 109 -18.06 4.07 7.55
CA ILE A 109 -19.00 3.82 8.65
C ILE A 109 -19.94 5.02 8.89
N ILE A 110 -19.43 6.24 8.83
CA ILE A 110 -20.24 7.46 9.05
C ILE A 110 -21.43 7.50 8.09
N ASN A 111 -21.23 7.17 6.84
CA ASN A 111 -22.29 7.19 5.82
C ASN A 111 -23.03 5.83 5.68
N ASN A 112 -22.55 4.78 6.33
CA ASN A 112 -23.15 3.45 6.34
C ASN A 112 -23.25 2.92 7.78
N PRO A 113 -24.12 3.46 8.63
CA PRO A 113 -24.19 3.12 10.06
C PRO A 113 -24.58 1.65 10.33
N ASP A 114 -25.16 0.97 9.37
CA ASP A 114 -25.42 -0.48 9.45
C ASP A 114 -24.12 -1.31 9.57
N PHE A 115 -22.98 -0.73 9.21
CA PHE A 115 -21.63 -1.31 9.30
C PHE A 115 -20.81 -0.74 10.47
N ALA A 116 -21.46 -0.23 11.52
CA ALA A 116 -20.79 0.30 12.71
C ALA A 116 -19.95 -0.76 13.45
N ASP A 117 -20.28 -2.04 13.32
CA ASP A 117 -19.37 -3.13 13.66
C ASP A 117 -18.29 -3.24 12.56
N VAL A 118 -17.06 -2.83 12.90
CA VAL A 118 -15.93 -2.81 11.96
C VAL A 118 -15.65 -4.18 11.34
N VAL A 119 -15.93 -5.28 12.06
CA VAL A 119 -15.77 -6.65 11.53
C VAL A 119 -16.68 -6.90 10.32
N SER A 120 -17.84 -6.25 10.26
CA SER A 120 -18.77 -6.38 9.13
C SER A 120 -18.24 -5.80 7.80
N LEU A 121 -17.14 -5.03 7.84
CA LEU A 121 -16.49 -4.47 6.66
C LEU A 121 -15.46 -5.41 6.03
N GLU A 122 -15.13 -6.54 6.66
CA GLU A 122 -14.14 -7.48 6.14
C GLU A 122 -14.56 -8.06 4.79
N GLY A 123 -13.59 -8.19 3.88
CA GLY A 123 -13.84 -8.62 2.51
C GLY A 123 -14.51 -7.52 1.67
N VAL A 124 -15.49 -7.88 0.87
CA VAL A 124 -16.28 -6.95 0.06
C VAL A 124 -17.63 -6.70 0.74
N ALA A 125 -17.71 -5.63 1.51
CA ALA A 125 -18.94 -5.26 2.19
C ALA A 125 -19.95 -4.61 1.23
N GLU A 126 -21.23 -4.94 1.39
CA GLU A 126 -22.34 -4.39 0.57
C GLU A 126 -22.78 -3.01 1.09
N THR A 127 -21.85 -2.07 1.26
CA THR A 127 -22.17 -0.71 1.65
C THR A 127 -23.02 -0.02 0.57
N LYS A 128 -23.89 0.91 0.97
CA LYS A 128 -24.82 1.58 0.05
C LYS A 128 -24.31 2.95 -0.39
N ASN A 129 -23.72 3.68 0.54
CA ASN A 129 -23.32 5.07 0.37
C ASN A 129 -21.80 5.19 0.21
N LYS A 130 -21.35 6.20 -0.56
CA LYS A 130 -19.95 6.60 -0.58
C LYS A 130 -19.49 7.01 0.83
N SER A 131 -18.22 6.80 1.12
CA SER A 131 -17.56 7.36 2.30
C SER A 131 -17.79 8.88 2.39
N VAL A 132 -17.65 9.42 3.60
CA VAL A 132 -17.36 10.86 3.75
C VAL A 132 -16.15 11.19 2.85
N PRO A 133 -16.14 12.31 2.12
CA PRO A 133 -15.03 12.64 1.22
C PRO A 133 -13.68 12.63 1.95
N ILE A 134 -12.69 11.98 1.36
CA ILE A 134 -11.33 11.89 1.90
C ILE A 134 -10.37 12.61 0.96
N LEU A 135 -9.60 13.53 1.53
CA LEU A 135 -8.43 14.16 0.92
C LEU A 135 -7.19 13.46 1.50
N ALA A 136 -6.38 12.84 0.66
CA ALA A 136 -5.30 11.98 1.10
C ALA A 136 -3.93 12.61 0.85
N VAL A 137 -3.09 12.65 1.89
CA VAL A 137 -1.72 13.18 1.87
C VAL A 137 -0.76 12.09 2.34
N PRO A 138 -0.21 11.27 1.43
CA PRO A 138 0.71 10.20 1.81
C PRO A 138 2.04 10.76 2.32
N THR A 139 2.57 10.12 3.38
CA THR A 139 3.89 10.43 3.94
C THR A 139 4.86 9.26 3.79
N THR A 140 4.42 8.17 3.18
CA THR A 140 5.22 7.01 2.81
C THR A 140 5.08 6.73 1.32
N ALA A 141 6.12 6.16 0.72
CA ALA A 141 6.13 5.79 -0.69
C ALA A 141 6.08 4.26 -0.84
N GLY A 142 4.94 3.65 -0.52
CA GLY A 142 4.78 2.18 -0.51
C GLY A 142 3.37 1.71 -0.77
N THR A 143 2.46 1.95 0.18
CA THR A 143 1.12 1.34 0.20
C THR A 143 0.17 1.84 -0.88
N ALA A 144 0.40 3.03 -1.40
CA ALA A 144 -0.49 3.72 -2.32
C ALA A 144 -1.95 3.83 -1.82
N ALA A 145 -2.15 3.85 -0.50
CA ALA A 145 -3.48 3.85 0.11
C ALA A 145 -4.32 5.07 -0.29
N GLU A 146 -3.67 6.15 -0.76
CA GLU A 146 -4.30 7.36 -1.29
C GLU A 146 -5.03 7.15 -2.63
N VAL A 147 -4.77 6.03 -3.34
CA VAL A 147 -5.39 5.72 -4.65
C VAL A 147 -6.02 4.32 -4.69
N THR A 148 -6.10 3.63 -3.55
CA THR A 148 -6.65 2.27 -3.48
C THR A 148 -8.05 2.23 -2.88
N ILE A 149 -8.80 1.17 -3.25
CA ILE A 149 -10.11 0.84 -2.70
C ILE A 149 -10.01 -0.12 -1.50
N ASN A 150 -8.80 -0.43 -1.06
CA ASN A 150 -8.53 -1.37 0.03
C ASN A 150 -8.12 -0.61 1.29
N TYR A 151 -8.40 -1.20 2.44
CA TYR A 151 -7.87 -0.81 3.73
C TYR A 151 -7.77 -2.02 4.66
N VAL A 152 -6.87 -1.96 5.63
CA VAL A 152 -6.57 -3.09 6.52
C VAL A 152 -6.72 -2.66 7.96
N ILE A 153 -7.60 -3.35 8.70
CA ILE A 153 -7.83 -3.12 10.12
C ILE A 153 -7.47 -4.38 10.91
N THR A 154 -6.80 -4.21 12.05
CA THR A 154 -6.38 -5.30 12.91
C THR A 154 -7.49 -5.67 13.90
N ASP A 155 -7.91 -6.92 13.85
CA ASP A 155 -8.67 -7.56 14.91
C ASP A 155 -7.68 -8.06 15.98
N ALA A 156 -7.46 -7.24 17.00
CA ALA A 156 -6.51 -7.56 18.08
C ALA A 156 -6.96 -8.75 18.95
N GLN A 157 -8.26 -9.07 18.99
CA GLN A 157 -8.78 -10.20 19.76
C GLN A 157 -8.46 -11.53 19.08
N LYS A 158 -8.46 -11.54 17.75
CA LYS A 158 -8.18 -12.73 16.94
C LYS A 158 -6.76 -12.76 16.37
N ASN A 159 -5.93 -11.76 16.68
CA ASN A 159 -4.57 -11.60 16.16
C ASN A 159 -4.49 -11.73 14.63
N ARG A 160 -5.41 -11.08 13.90
CA ARG A 160 -5.45 -11.14 12.44
C ARG A 160 -5.70 -9.79 11.80
N LYS A 161 -5.23 -9.65 10.58
CA LYS A 161 -5.52 -8.49 9.73
C LYS A 161 -6.78 -8.77 8.90
N MET A 162 -7.72 -7.84 8.93
CA MET A 162 -8.92 -7.85 8.11
C MET A 162 -8.67 -6.97 6.89
N VAL A 163 -8.65 -7.56 5.72
CA VAL A 163 -8.61 -6.83 4.45
C VAL A 163 -10.03 -6.45 4.07
N CYS A 164 -10.28 -5.16 3.95
CA CYS A 164 -11.55 -4.60 3.54
C CYS A 164 -11.41 -3.99 2.14
N VAL A 165 -12.39 -4.22 1.28
CA VAL A 165 -12.39 -3.74 -0.11
C VAL A 165 -13.71 -3.06 -0.41
N ASP A 166 -13.70 -1.75 -0.60
CA ASP A 166 -14.88 -0.99 -0.95
C ASP A 166 -14.57 0.14 -1.96
N PRO A 167 -15.06 0.04 -3.19
CA PRO A 167 -14.87 1.11 -4.19
C PRO A 167 -15.39 2.49 -3.77
N LYS A 168 -16.20 2.54 -2.72
CA LYS A 168 -16.83 3.77 -2.24
C LYS A 168 -15.99 4.51 -1.21
N ASP A 169 -14.85 3.92 -0.76
CA ASP A 169 -13.96 4.52 0.22
C ASP A 169 -12.72 5.19 -0.40
N ILE A 170 -12.53 5.05 -1.71
CA ILE A 170 -11.37 5.65 -2.37
C ILE A 170 -11.32 7.16 -2.10
N PRO A 171 -10.14 7.71 -1.70
CA PRO A 171 -10.00 9.15 -1.53
C PRO A 171 -10.40 9.92 -2.80
N VAL A 172 -11.16 10.99 -2.65
CA VAL A 172 -11.61 11.80 -3.79
C VAL A 172 -10.46 12.61 -4.39
N VAL A 173 -9.52 13.06 -3.54
CA VAL A 173 -8.32 13.77 -3.98
C VAL A 173 -7.08 13.20 -3.30
N ALA A 174 -6.02 13.00 -4.06
CA ALA A 174 -4.69 12.65 -3.54
C ALA A 174 -3.70 13.79 -3.78
N PHE A 175 -2.91 14.14 -2.75
CA PHE A 175 -1.83 15.12 -2.81
C PHE A 175 -0.50 14.41 -2.61
N VAL A 176 0.11 13.99 -3.69
CA VAL A 176 1.33 13.17 -3.70
C VAL A 176 2.55 14.08 -3.74
N ASP A 177 2.91 14.56 -2.57
CA ASP A 177 3.96 15.55 -2.35
C ASP A 177 5.23 14.89 -1.78
N PRO A 178 6.35 14.84 -2.52
CA PRO A 178 7.59 14.23 -2.04
C PRO A 178 8.16 14.91 -0.79
N ASP A 179 7.85 16.20 -0.54
CA ASP A 179 8.27 16.90 0.67
C ASP A 179 7.61 16.35 1.94
N MET A 180 6.43 15.74 1.79
CA MET A 180 5.77 15.04 2.90
C MET A 180 6.43 13.70 3.24
N MET A 181 7.21 13.12 2.32
CA MET A 181 7.89 11.84 2.44
C MET A 181 9.37 11.98 2.79
N SER A 182 9.94 13.17 2.71
CA SER A 182 11.38 13.44 2.84
C SER A 182 11.96 13.16 4.23
N SER A 183 11.11 13.08 5.25
CA SER A 183 11.51 12.78 6.64
C SER A 183 11.55 11.29 6.97
N MET A 184 11.18 10.41 6.03
CA MET A 184 11.25 8.96 6.29
C MET A 184 12.69 8.51 6.53
N PRO A 185 12.96 7.73 7.60
CA PRO A 185 14.25 7.08 7.80
C PRO A 185 14.62 6.14 6.65
N LYS A 186 15.92 5.93 6.42
CA LYS A 186 16.43 5.06 5.33
C LYS A 186 15.80 3.67 5.32
N GLY A 187 15.74 3.00 6.47
CA GLY A 187 15.15 1.66 6.57
C GLY A 187 13.66 1.62 6.23
N LEU A 188 12.88 2.63 6.65
CA LEU A 188 11.47 2.73 6.28
C LEU A 188 11.32 3.04 4.78
N THR A 189 12.16 3.91 4.23
CA THR A 189 12.16 4.20 2.79
C THR A 189 12.45 2.95 1.96
N ALA A 190 13.45 2.16 2.36
CA ALA A 190 13.78 0.89 1.70
C ALA A 190 12.62 -0.11 1.76
N ALA A 191 12.06 -0.32 2.96
CA ALA A 191 10.96 -1.24 3.17
C ALA A 191 9.72 -0.86 2.37
N THR A 192 9.28 0.40 2.47
CA THR A 192 8.08 0.86 1.74
C THR A 192 8.30 0.90 0.23
N GLY A 193 9.50 1.23 -0.23
CA GLY A 193 9.81 1.24 -1.66
C GLY A 193 9.86 -0.16 -2.28
N MET A 194 10.36 -1.14 -1.56
CA MET A 194 10.30 -2.55 -1.97
C MET A 194 8.88 -3.11 -1.91
N ASP A 195 8.06 -2.63 -0.99
CA ASP A 195 6.62 -2.91 -0.96
C ASP A 195 5.92 -2.41 -2.22
N ALA A 196 6.18 -1.16 -2.62
CA ALA A 196 5.67 -0.59 -3.87
C ALA A 196 6.12 -1.40 -5.11
N LEU A 197 7.36 -1.88 -5.13
CA LEU A 197 7.84 -2.76 -6.19
C LEU A 197 7.10 -4.11 -6.20
N THR A 198 6.85 -4.67 -5.01
CA THR A 198 6.08 -5.91 -4.86
C THR A 198 4.66 -5.73 -5.38
N HIS A 199 3.99 -4.63 -5.01
CA HIS A 199 2.68 -4.28 -5.56
C HIS A 199 2.67 -4.24 -7.09
N ALA A 200 3.67 -3.60 -7.68
CA ALA A 200 3.77 -3.46 -9.14
C ALA A 200 4.03 -4.81 -9.82
N ILE A 201 4.93 -5.64 -9.28
CA ILE A 201 5.25 -6.95 -9.85
C ILE A 201 4.07 -7.93 -9.68
N GLU A 202 3.52 -8.06 -8.47
CA GLU A 202 2.37 -8.94 -8.26
C GLU A 202 1.15 -8.48 -9.06
N GLY A 203 0.86 -7.19 -9.09
CA GLY A 203 -0.23 -6.64 -9.88
C GLY A 203 -0.05 -6.85 -11.38
N TYR A 204 1.19 -6.89 -11.89
CA TYR A 204 1.48 -7.20 -13.29
C TYR A 204 1.23 -8.67 -13.63
N ILE A 205 1.55 -9.60 -12.73
CA ILE A 205 1.42 -11.04 -12.99
C ILE A 205 0.13 -11.65 -12.44
N THR A 206 -0.67 -10.94 -11.65
CA THR A 206 -1.90 -11.44 -11.05
C THR A 206 -2.90 -11.97 -12.10
N ALA A 207 -3.71 -12.93 -11.72
CA ALA A 207 -4.74 -13.49 -12.61
C ALA A 207 -5.77 -12.47 -13.09
N GLY A 208 -5.97 -11.38 -12.34
CA GLY A 208 -6.87 -10.27 -12.70
C GLY A 208 -6.26 -9.23 -13.65
N ALA A 209 -4.96 -9.36 -13.98
CA ALA A 209 -4.24 -8.39 -14.81
C ALA A 209 -4.73 -8.36 -16.26
N TRP A 210 -4.73 -7.17 -16.85
CA TRP A 210 -5.10 -6.93 -18.24
C TRP A 210 -4.38 -5.69 -18.79
N GLU A 211 -4.50 -5.43 -20.07
CA GLU A 211 -3.69 -4.45 -20.81
C GLU A 211 -3.61 -3.07 -20.13
N LEU A 212 -4.73 -2.54 -19.60
CA LEU A 212 -4.73 -1.24 -18.93
C LEU A 212 -3.95 -1.27 -17.62
N SER A 213 -4.14 -2.30 -16.78
CA SER A 213 -3.39 -2.44 -15.53
C SER A 213 -1.90 -2.71 -15.78
N ASP A 214 -1.59 -3.48 -16.81
CA ASP A 214 -0.22 -3.81 -17.20
C ASP A 214 0.61 -2.57 -17.54
N MET A 215 0.00 -1.58 -18.21
CA MET A 215 0.63 -0.27 -18.48
C MET A 215 1.12 0.41 -17.18
N PHE A 216 0.25 0.47 -16.16
CA PHE A 216 0.59 1.12 -14.90
C PHE A 216 1.68 0.35 -14.16
N HIS A 217 1.56 -0.97 -14.09
CA HIS A 217 2.52 -1.80 -13.36
C HIS A 217 3.91 -1.75 -13.98
N LEU A 218 4.04 -1.90 -15.28
CA LEU A 218 5.35 -1.81 -15.96
C LEU A 218 5.99 -0.43 -15.76
N LYS A 219 5.18 0.63 -15.85
CA LYS A 219 5.69 1.99 -15.59
C LYS A 219 6.09 2.20 -14.15
N ALA A 220 5.35 1.64 -13.20
CA ALA A 220 5.69 1.67 -11.79
C ALA A 220 7.02 0.94 -11.51
N ILE A 221 7.19 -0.28 -12.05
CA ILE A 221 8.46 -1.03 -11.92
C ILE A 221 9.64 -0.20 -12.43
N GLU A 222 9.52 0.41 -13.61
CA GLU A 222 10.57 1.26 -14.19
C GLU A 222 10.92 2.44 -13.27
N ILE A 223 9.91 3.19 -12.80
CA ILE A 223 10.12 4.36 -11.95
C ILE A 223 10.75 3.97 -10.62
N ILE A 224 10.21 2.94 -9.95
CA ILE A 224 10.66 2.49 -8.63
C ILE A 224 12.11 1.98 -8.73
N SER A 225 12.42 1.16 -9.73
CA SER A 225 13.75 0.56 -9.90
C SER A 225 14.85 1.59 -10.07
N ARG A 226 14.58 2.69 -10.79
CA ARG A 226 15.57 3.77 -10.98
C ARG A 226 15.65 4.75 -9.80
N SER A 227 14.58 4.85 -8.98
CA SER A 227 14.45 5.92 -7.99
C SER A 227 14.71 5.48 -6.55
N LEU A 228 14.51 4.19 -6.21
CA LEU A 228 14.53 3.74 -4.83
C LEU A 228 15.89 3.95 -4.14
N ARG A 229 17.00 3.68 -4.81
CA ARG A 229 18.34 3.93 -4.26
C ARG A 229 18.52 5.39 -3.89
N GLY A 230 18.17 6.30 -4.80
CA GLY A 230 18.21 7.73 -4.56
C GLY A 230 17.28 8.19 -3.43
N ALA A 231 16.10 7.60 -3.32
CA ALA A 231 15.17 7.90 -2.23
C ALA A 231 15.72 7.45 -0.86
N VAL A 232 16.36 6.29 -0.78
CA VAL A 232 17.05 5.81 0.43
C VAL A 232 18.20 6.74 0.83
N ASP A 233 18.91 7.32 -0.14
CA ASP A 233 19.91 8.36 0.08
C ASP A 233 19.32 9.76 0.27
N ASN A 234 18.00 9.86 0.26
CA ASN A 234 17.23 11.09 0.47
C ASN A 234 17.49 12.17 -0.59
N THR A 235 17.73 11.78 -1.83
CA THR A 235 17.82 12.75 -2.94
C THR A 235 16.45 13.24 -3.36
N PRO A 236 16.30 14.52 -3.76
CA PRO A 236 15.02 15.06 -4.23
C PRO A 236 14.43 14.24 -5.38
N GLU A 237 15.23 13.88 -6.38
CA GLU A 237 14.82 13.11 -7.56
C GLU A 237 14.37 11.69 -7.17
N GLY A 238 15.07 11.07 -6.21
CA GLY A 238 14.69 9.76 -5.67
C GLY A 238 13.34 9.82 -4.94
N ARG A 239 13.13 10.84 -4.11
CA ARG A 239 11.87 11.05 -3.38
C ARG A 239 10.71 11.32 -4.34
N GLU A 240 10.91 12.19 -5.32
CA GLU A 240 9.90 12.50 -6.34
C GLU A 240 9.55 11.26 -7.16
N GLY A 241 10.55 10.50 -7.62
CA GLY A 241 10.35 9.27 -8.36
C GLY A 241 9.61 8.21 -7.53
N MET A 242 9.95 8.03 -6.25
CA MET A 242 9.24 7.08 -5.39
C MET A 242 7.82 7.51 -5.07
N ALA A 243 7.58 8.80 -4.84
CA ALA A 243 6.23 9.34 -4.65
C ALA A 243 5.33 9.04 -5.85
N LEU A 244 5.82 9.26 -7.06
CA LEU A 244 5.10 8.94 -8.29
C LEU A 244 4.98 7.42 -8.51
N GLY A 245 6.08 6.67 -8.37
CA GLY A 245 6.12 5.23 -8.70
C GLY A 245 5.16 4.41 -7.86
N GLN A 246 5.07 4.66 -6.55
CA GLN A 246 4.14 3.96 -5.68
C GLN A 246 2.68 4.30 -6.02
N TYR A 247 2.36 5.55 -6.34
CA TYR A 247 1.03 5.96 -6.76
C TYR A 247 0.60 5.24 -8.05
N VAL A 248 1.50 5.20 -9.04
CA VAL A 248 1.26 4.48 -10.31
C VAL A 248 1.05 2.98 -10.08
N ALA A 249 1.81 2.35 -9.17
CA ALA A 249 1.57 0.96 -8.76
C ALA A 249 0.16 0.79 -8.18
N GLY A 250 -0.27 1.72 -7.32
CA GLY A 250 -1.59 1.75 -6.70
C GLY A 250 -2.73 1.84 -7.71
N MET A 251 -2.59 2.68 -8.73
CA MET A 251 -3.55 2.78 -9.82
C MET A 251 -3.81 1.41 -10.49
N GLY A 252 -2.79 0.58 -10.59
CA GLY A 252 -2.89 -0.76 -11.16
C GLY A 252 -3.47 -1.78 -10.17
N PHE A 253 -2.73 -2.11 -9.11
CA PHE A 253 -3.05 -3.27 -8.26
C PHE A 253 -4.38 -3.13 -7.49
N SER A 254 -4.78 -1.92 -7.15
CA SER A 254 -6.08 -1.66 -6.52
C SER A 254 -7.27 -2.22 -7.33
N ASN A 255 -7.10 -2.34 -8.63
CA ASN A 255 -8.16 -2.76 -9.56
C ASN A 255 -8.08 -4.23 -9.98
N VAL A 256 -6.95 -4.90 -9.78
CA VAL A 256 -6.73 -6.26 -10.28
C VAL A 256 -6.30 -7.26 -9.21
N GLY A 257 -5.86 -6.78 -8.04
CA GLY A 257 -5.41 -7.61 -6.94
C GLY A 257 -3.92 -7.93 -7.00
N LEU A 258 -3.49 -8.80 -6.08
CA LEU A 258 -2.09 -9.16 -5.80
C LEU A 258 -1.90 -10.68 -5.90
N GLY A 259 -1.02 -11.26 -5.09
CA GLY A 259 -0.70 -12.67 -5.10
C GLY A 259 -0.17 -13.19 -3.76
N ILE A 260 0.60 -14.29 -3.81
CA ILE A 260 1.04 -14.97 -2.59
C ILE A 260 2.22 -14.32 -1.86
N VAL A 261 2.91 -13.32 -2.43
CA VAL A 261 3.89 -12.54 -1.65
C VAL A 261 3.17 -11.84 -0.52
N HIS A 262 2.12 -11.09 -0.84
CA HIS A 262 1.30 -10.41 0.17
C HIS A 262 0.62 -11.38 1.11
N SER A 263 0.07 -12.48 0.58
CA SER A 263 -0.56 -13.52 1.42
C SER A 263 0.41 -14.10 2.46
N MET A 264 1.68 -14.31 2.10
CA MET A 264 2.71 -14.79 3.01
C MET A 264 3.22 -13.69 3.96
N ALA A 265 3.23 -12.43 3.54
CA ALA A 265 3.68 -11.33 4.38
C ALA A 265 2.67 -10.96 5.49
N HIS A 266 1.38 -11.07 5.25
CA HIS A 266 0.33 -10.70 6.22
C HIS A 266 0.43 -11.44 7.56
N PRO A 267 0.55 -12.78 7.60
CA PRO A 267 0.68 -13.49 8.88
C PRO A 267 2.00 -13.21 9.61
N LEU A 268 3.07 -12.84 8.93
CA LEU A 268 4.31 -12.39 9.58
C LEU A 268 4.09 -11.08 10.34
N GLY A 269 3.36 -10.15 9.75
CA GLY A 269 2.97 -8.93 10.44
C GLY A 269 2.04 -9.17 11.62
N ALA A 270 1.13 -10.14 11.52
CA ALA A 270 0.18 -10.44 12.59
C ALA A 270 0.83 -11.18 13.78
N LEU A 271 1.74 -12.13 13.50
CA LEU A 271 2.34 -12.99 14.53
C LEU A 271 3.60 -12.38 15.17
N TYR A 272 4.44 -11.73 14.37
CA TYR A 272 5.76 -11.25 14.80
C TYR A 272 5.92 -9.72 14.75
N ASP A 273 4.84 -9.00 14.39
CA ASP A 273 4.87 -7.56 14.16
C ASP A 273 5.94 -7.12 13.13
N THR A 274 6.23 -8.03 12.18
CA THR A 274 7.21 -7.77 11.12
C THR A 274 6.75 -6.60 10.26
N PRO A 275 7.60 -5.59 9.99
CA PRO A 275 7.24 -4.52 9.08
C PRO A 275 6.85 -5.07 7.71
N HIS A 276 5.66 -4.68 7.23
CA HIS A 276 5.03 -5.27 6.04
C HIS A 276 5.94 -5.25 4.80
N GLY A 277 6.57 -4.10 4.52
CA GLY A 277 7.47 -3.97 3.38
C GLY A 277 8.74 -4.80 3.50
N ILE A 278 9.24 -5.07 4.72
CA ILE A 278 10.38 -5.99 4.94
C ILE A 278 9.95 -7.42 4.60
N ALA A 279 8.78 -7.85 5.10
CA ALA A 279 8.27 -9.20 4.81
C ALA A 279 8.08 -9.41 3.30
N ASN A 280 7.41 -8.48 2.62
CA ASN A 280 7.21 -8.53 1.18
C ASN A 280 8.54 -8.57 0.41
N ALA A 281 9.50 -7.73 0.77
CA ALA A 281 10.80 -7.63 0.08
C ALA A 281 11.62 -8.92 0.17
N ILE A 282 11.61 -9.59 1.33
CA ILE A 282 12.32 -10.87 1.54
C ILE A 282 11.64 -12.00 0.74
N ILE A 283 10.31 -12.06 0.75
CA ILE A 283 9.53 -13.12 0.13
C ILE A 283 9.51 -12.99 -1.41
N LEU A 284 9.50 -11.77 -1.93
CA LEU A 284 9.29 -11.49 -3.36
C LEU A 284 10.18 -12.29 -4.29
N PRO A 285 11.51 -12.35 -4.16
CA PRO A 285 12.36 -13.08 -5.11
C PRO A 285 12.04 -14.57 -5.16
N THR A 286 11.79 -15.20 -4.01
CA THR A 286 11.46 -16.62 -3.90
C THR A 286 10.13 -16.95 -4.55
N VAL A 287 9.12 -16.12 -4.34
CA VAL A 287 7.81 -16.28 -4.99
C VAL A 287 7.88 -15.99 -6.48
N MET A 288 8.71 -15.04 -6.93
CA MET A 288 8.95 -14.82 -8.35
C MET A 288 9.52 -16.07 -9.03
N GLU A 289 10.49 -16.75 -8.40
CA GLU A 289 11.03 -18.02 -8.92
C GLU A 289 9.93 -19.09 -9.02
N TYR A 290 9.08 -19.19 -7.99
CA TYR A 290 7.95 -20.13 -7.95
C TYR A 290 6.92 -19.88 -9.05
N ASN A 291 6.59 -18.62 -9.32
CA ASN A 291 5.57 -18.21 -10.29
C ASN A 291 6.08 -18.15 -11.74
N ALA A 292 7.39 -18.18 -11.97
CA ALA A 292 8.01 -17.87 -13.25
C ALA A 292 7.45 -18.66 -14.45
N GLU A 293 7.13 -19.94 -14.26
CA GLU A 293 6.61 -20.80 -15.33
C GLU A 293 5.15 -20.50 -15.71
N ALA A 294 4.37 -19.91 -14.79
CA ALA A 294 2.97 -19.59 -15.00
C ALA A 294 2.71 -18.21 -15.64
N THR A 295 3.75 -17.43 -15.93
CA THR A 295 3.64 -16.02 -16.30
C THR A 295 3.96 -15.72 -17.79
N GLY A 296 4.14 -16.76 -18.61
CA GLY A 296 4.47 -16.58 -20.04
C GLY A 296 5.75 -15.77 -20.23
N GLU A 297 5.65 -14.65 -20.95
CA GLU A 297 6.78 -13.74 -21.23
C GLU A 297 6.85 -12.52 -20.28
N LYS A 298 5.93 -12.38 -19.33
CA LYS A 298 5.85 -11.19 -18.47
C LYS A 298 7.15 -10.86 -17.73
N TYR A 299 7.96 -11.86 -17.41
CA TYR A 299 9.26 -11.62 -16.75
C TYR A 299 10.31 -10.98 -17.66
N ARG A 300 10.17 -11.08 -18.98
CA ARG A 300 11.00 -10.30 -19.93
C ARG A 300 10.72 -8.81 -19.74
N ASP A 301 9.45 -8.46 -19.66
CA ASP A 301 9.02 -7.06 -19.48
C ASP A 301 9.42 -6.52 -18.11
N ILE A 302 9.29 -7.33 -17.04
CA ILE A 302 9.77 -6.98 -15.71
C ILE A 302 11.27 -6.71 -15.72
N ALA A 303 12.08 -7.64 -16.30
CA ALA A 303 13.53 -7.46 -16.39
C ALA A 303 13.89 -6.16 -17.14
N LYS A 304 13.24 -5.91 -18.27
CA LYS A 304 13.43 -4.68 -19.06
C LYS A 304 13.05 -3.43 -18.26
N ALA A 305 11.91 -3.44 -17.58
CA ALA A 305 11.46 -2.31 -16.76
C ALA A 305 12.40 -2.04 -15.59
N MET A 306 13.06 -3.06 -15.06
CA MET A 306 14.10 -2.94 -14.03
C MET A 306 15.47 -2.51 -14.58
N GLY A 307 15.59 -2.26 -15.89
CA GLY A 307 16.81 -1.75 -16.51
C GLY A 307 17.78 -2.84 -16.99
N VAL A 308 17.35 -4.10 -17.09
CA VAL A 308 18.16 -5.16 -17.67
C VAL A 308 18.22 -4.98 -19.19
N GLU A 309 19.42 -4.87 -19.73
CA GLU A 309 19.66 -4.72 -21.17
C GLU A 309 19.64 -6.06 -21.91
N GLY A 310 19.31 -6.04 -23.20
CA GLY A 310 19.38 -7.21 -24.09
C GLY A 310 18.30 -8.27 -23.85
N THR A 311 17.25 -7.95 -23.13
CA THR A 311 16.17 -8.90 -22.75
C THR A 311 15.45 -9.50 -23.97
N GLU A 312 15.44 -8.80 -25.09
CA GLU A 312 14.86 -9.25 -26.37
C GLU A 312 15.62 -10.44 -27.00
N ASN A 313 16.91 -10.60 -26.66
CA ASN A 313 17.77 -11.68 -27.17
C ASN A 313 17.89 -12.84 -26.16
N MET A 314 17.32 -12.72 -24.96
CA MET A 314 17.39 -13.74 -23.93
C MET A 314 16.38 -14.85 -24.16
N SER A 315 16.78 -16.08 -23.86
CA SER A 315 15.84 -17.20 -23.72
C SER A 315 14.91 -16.99 -22.53
N GLN A 316 13.82 -17.72 -22.50
CA GLN A 316 12.85 -17.66 -21.40
C GLN A 316 13.50 -17.91 -20.02
N LYS A 317 14.42 -18.85 -19.94
CA LYS A 317 15.16 -19.14 -18.70
C LYS A 317 16.05 -17.97 -18.28
N GLU A 318 16.72 -17.32 -19.25
CA GLU A 318 17.63 -16.20 -18.99
C GLU A 318 16.88 -14.96 -18.50
N TYR A 319 15.83 -14.52 -19.20
CA TYR A 319 15.11 -13.31 -18.77
C TYR A 319 14.32 -13.52 -17.45
N ARG A 320 13.82 -14.74 -17.17
CA ARG A 320 13.20 -15.05 -15.89
C ARG A 320 14.21 -14.93 -14.75
N LYS A 321 15.40 -15.50 -14.93
CA LYS A 321 16.48 -15.36 -13.96
C LYS A 321 16.90 -13.89 -13.80
N ALA A 322 17.07 -13.17 -14.91
CA ALA A 322 17.49 -11.76 -14.90
C ALA A 322 16.50 -10.86 -14.15
N ALA A 323 15.19 -11.09 -14.28
CA ALA A 323 14.17 -10.36 -13.53
C ALA A 323 14.30 -10.57 -12.01
N VAL A 324 14.47 -11.83 -11.60
CA VAL A 324 14.65 -12.18 -10.17
C VAL A 324 15.96 -11.61 -9.63
N ASP A 325 17.06 -11.74 -10.38
CA ASP A 325 18.38 -11.23 -9.99
C ASP A 325 18.34 -9.70 -9.83
N ALA A 326 17.63 -8.98 -10.70
CA ALA A 326 17.47 -7.53 -10.61
C ALA A 326 16.72 -7.11 -9.33
N VAL A 327 15.69 -7.85 -8.93
CA VAL A 327 14.99 -7.62 -7.67
C VAL A 327 15.91 -7.89 -6.48
N LYS A 328 16.61 -9.04 -6.47
CA LYS A 328 17.59 -9.39 -5.42
C LYS A 328 18.67 -8.32 -5.28
N GLN A 329 19.19 -7.82 -6.41
CA GLN A 329 20.20 -6.77 -6.39
C GLN A 329 19.67 -5.46 -5.81
N LEU A 330 18.45 -5.04 -6.19
CA LEU A 330 17.85 -3.84 -5.63
C LEU A 330 17.61 -3.97 -4.13
N SER A 331 17.06 -5.11 -3.66
CA SER A 331 16.88 -5.39 -2.23
C SER A 331 18.21 -5.27 -1.45
N LYS A 332 19.27 -5.86 -1.97
CA LYS A 332 20.60 -5.79 -1.38
C LYS A 332 21.14 -4.35 -1.33
N ASP A 333 21.00 -3.60 -2.42
CA ASP A 333 21.52 -2.22 -2.52
C ASP A 333 20.84 -1.28 -1.52
N VAL A 334 19.58 -1.55 -1.16
CA VAL A 334 18.82 -0.74 -0.21
C VAL A 334 18.81 -1.31 1.22
N GLY A 335 19.55 -2.41 1.45
CA GLY A 335 19.79 -2.96 2.78
C GLY A 335 18.65 -3.80 3.35
N ILE A 336 17.85 -4.45 2.50
CA ILE A 336 16.85 -5.43 2.94
C ILE A 336 17.56 -6.75 3.31
N PRO A 337 17.15 -7.42 4.41
CA PRO A 337 17.63 -8.77 4.73
C PRO A 337 17.31 -9.81 3.66
N ASP A 338 18.17 -10.82 3.53
CA ASP A 338 18.02 -11.85 2.47
C ASP A 338 17.07 -12.99 2.87
N ASP A 339 16.80 -13.18 4.16
CA ASP A 339 16.02 -14.31 4.68
C ASP A 339 15.16 -13.96 5.91
N LEU A 340 14.37 -14.93 6.37
CA LEU A 340 13.45 -14.82 7.51
C LEU A 340 13.99 -15.50 8.79
N LYS A 341 15.25 -15.97 8.81
CA LYS A 341 15.80 -16.78 9.91
C LYS A 341 15.69 -16.14 11.28
N GLU A 342 15.92 -14.82 11.35
CA GLU A 342 15.83 -14.06 12.61
C GLU A 342 14.38 -13.71 13.00
N ILE A 343 13.41 -13.98 12.13
CA ILE A 343 12.01 -13.58 12.31
C ILE A 343 11.14 -14.81 12.56
N VAL A 344 11.25 -15.82 11.71
CA VAL A 344 10.32 -16.97 11.68
C VAL A 344 10.86 -18.15 12.47
N LYS A 345 10.04 -18.67 13.36
CA LYS A 345 10.30 -19.95 14.04
C LYS A 345 9.75 -21.10 13.20
N ARG A 346 10.56 -22.14 13.05
CA ARG A 346 10.19 -23.32 12.23
C ARG A 346 8.87 -23.98 12.68
N GLU A 347 8.59 -23.96 13.99
CA GLU A 347 7.36 -24.51 14.56
C GLU A 347 6.09 -23.75 14.15
N ASP A 348 6.20 -22.48 13.75
CA ASP A 348 5.07 -21.64 13.37
C ASP A 348 4.73 -21.75 11.87
N ILE A 349 5.59 -22.39 11.06
CA ILE A 349 5.38 -22.50 9.61
C ILE A 349 4.02 -23.11 9.24
N PRO A 350 3.51 -24.17 9.89
CA PRO A 350 2.19 -24.70 9.56
C PRO A 350 1.07 -23.66 9.73
N PHE A 351 1.13 -22.86 10.78
CA PHE A 351 0.17 -21.77 11.02
C PHE A 351 0.30 -20.66 9.95
N LEU A 352 1.53 -20.24 9.66
CA LEU A 352 1.81 -19.20 8.66
C LEU A 352 1.34 -19.65 7.27
N ALA A 353 1.62 -20.90 6.89
CA ALA A 353 1.23 -21.44 5.59
C ALA A 353 -0.29 -21.54 5.44
N GLN A 354 -1.01 -21.99 6.48
CA GLN A 354 -2.46 -22.04 6.45
C GLN A 354 -3.06 -20.64 6.40
N SER A 355 -2.55 -19.70 7.20
CA SER A 355 -3.01 -18.30 7.20
C SER A 355 -2.80 -17.63 5.85
N ALA A 356 -1.66 -17.87 5.20
CA ALA A 356 -1.37 -17.36 3.86
C ALA A 356 -2.27 -18.00 2.78
N TYR A 357 -2.59 -19.28 2.94
CA TYR A 357 -3.51 -19.97 2.03
C TYR A 357 -4.93 -19.43 2.11
N ASP A 358 -5.39 -19.04 3.29
CA ASP A 358 -6.73 -18.49 3.53
C ASP A 358 -6.81 -16.98 3.23
N ASP A 359 -5.69 -16.33 2.91
CA ASP A 359 -5.60 -14.89 2.66
C ASP A 359 -6.30 -14.46 1.36
N ALA A 360 -6.90 -13.26 1.39
CA ALA A 360 -7.66 -12.69 0.28
C ALA A 360 -6.84 -12.42 -0.99
N CYS A 361 -5.52 -12.26 -0.88
CA CYS A 361 -4.64 -11.99 -2.03
C CYS A 361 -4.29 -13.28 -2.81
N ARG A 362 -4.29 -14.45 -2.14
CA ARG A 362 -3.89 -15.72 -2.76
C ARG A 362 -4.61 -16.06 -4.07
N PRO A 363 -5.94 -15.87 -4.20
CA PRO A 363 -6.63 -16.21 -5.45
C PRO A 363 -6.13 -15.45 -6.68
N GLY A 364 -5.46 -14.31 -6.50
CA GLY A 364 -4.83 -13.55 -7.57
C GLY A 364 -3.52 -14.14 -8.07
N ASN A 365 -2.90 -15.09 -7.37
CA ASN A 365 -1.61 -15.63 -7.79
C ASN A 365 -1.73 -16.34 -9.15
N PRO A 366 -0.78 -16.12 -10.11
CA PRO A 366 -0.88 -16.68 -11.45
C PRO A 366 -0.73 -18.22 -11.48
N LYS A 367 -0.12 -18.79 -10.47
CA LYS A 367 0.05 -20.24 -10.30
C LYS A 367 -0.85 -20.71 -9.17
N GLU A 368 -1.61 -21.78 -9.41
CA GLU A 368 -2.36 -22.45 -8.34
C GLU A 368 -1.39 -22.88 -7.24
N THR A 369 -1.76 -22.63 -5.99
CA THR A 369 -0.85 -22.76 -4.86
C THR A 369 -1.56 -23.47 -3.71
N SER A 370 -0.95 -24.53 -3.20
CA SER A 370 -1.42 -25.31 -2.06
C SER A 370 -0.77 -24.85 -0.74
N VAL A 371 -1.31 -25.30 0.40
CA VAL A 371 -0.67 -25.10 1.72
C VAL A 371 0.73 -25.72 1.75
N GLU A 372 0.91 -26.87 1.10
CA GLU A 372 2.21 -27.55 1.01
C GLU A 372 3.24 -26.71 0.23
N ASP A 373 2.83 -26.08 -0.86
CA ASP A 373 3.72 -25.18 -1.64
C ASP A 373 4.15 -23.98 -0.80
N ILE A 374 3.21 -23.33 -0.09
CA ILE A 374 3.51 -22.21 0.79
C ILE A 374 4.43 -22.63 1.93
N THR A 375 4.21 -23.81 2.50
CA THR A 375 5.11 -24.39 3.53
C THR A 375 6.54 -24.49 3.01
N LYS A 376 6.74 -25.06 1.82
CA LYS A 376 8.07 -25.16 1.18
C LYS A 376 8.71 -23.80 0.90
N LEU A 377 7.91 -22.82 0.49
CA LEU A 377 8.39 -21.47 0.27
C LEU A 377 8.90 -20.83 1.58
N TYR A 378 8.15 -20.93 2.68
CA TYR A 378 8.65 -20.47 3.99
C TYR A 378 9.90 -21.23 4.44
N GLU A 379 9.92 -22.58 4.29
CA GLU A 379 11.10 -23.37 4.66
C GLU A 379 12.36 -23.00 3.89
N SER A 380 12.22 -22.52 2.66
CA SER A 380 13.35 -22.07 1.85
C SER A 380 13.90 -20.69 2.25
N LEU A 381 13.16 -19.94 3.06
CA LEU A 381 13.51 -18.60 3.52
C LEU A 381 14.10 -18.59 4.95
N ILE A 382 14.20 -19.75 5.63
CA ILE A 382 14.72 -19.88 7.01
C ILE A 382 15.95 -20.76 7.11
#